data_c0fb209dcb29b952d475a023885390a1
#
_entry.id   c0fb209dcb29b952d475a023885390a1
#
_cell.length_a   1.000
_cell.length_b   1.000
_cell.length_c   1.000
_cell.angle_alpha   90.00
_cell.angle_beta   90.00
_cell.angle_gamma   90.00
#
_symmetry.space_group_name_H-M   'P 1'
#
loop_
_entity.id
_entity.type
_entity.pdbx_description
1 polymer ?
#
loop_
_entity_poly.entity_id
_entity_poly.type
_entity_poly.pdbx_seq_one_letter_code
_entity_poly.pdbx_strand_id
1 'polypeptide(L)'
;MFNSENLSLLNDLEYDLYNYIISHREEVVSMTIRDLATIAHVSPTSILRFCKKLNFQGYAEFKLYLKMSMDKNETIEYRNNTESVLEYFKMINNNEFNEVIDLAASYICKVHSVIFLGIGTSGILANYAARYFSNVGKFALAIDDPFFPVRVESEAVIVVLSVSGETKELINTINQMKNENCYIISITNSSKNTISKISDLNINYHLPEDVLLDHVNLTTQVPVIHIIESIAKNITNI
;
A
#
# COMPACT_ATOMS: atom_id res chain seq x y z
N MET A 1 13.72 7.45 -2.75
CA MET A 1 14.05 7.92 -4.11
C MET A 1 13.15 9.07 -4.52
N PHE A 2 11.83 8.97 -4.35
CA PHE A 2 10.86 10.05 -4.60
C PHE A 2 10.06 10.26 -3.32
N ASN A 3 9.64 11.51 -3.03
CA ASN A 3 8.84 11.79 -1.85
C ASN A 3 7.35 11.38 -2.06
N SER A 4 6.62 11.22 -0.96
CA SER A 4 5.22 10.79 -0.97
C SER A 4 4.31 11.74 -1.75
N GLU A 5 4.59 13.04 -1.72
CA GLU A 5 3.83 14.05 -2.47
C GLU A 5 3.89 13.81 -3.99
N ASN A 6 5.08 13.49 -4.53
CA ASN A 6 5.24 13.22 -5.96
C ASN A 6 4.50 11.93 -6.38
N LEU A 7 4.49 10.91 -5.52
CA LEU A 7 3.80 9.65 -5.82
C LEU A 7 2.27 9.82 -5.81
N SER A 8 1.73 10.66 -4.93
CA SER A 8 0.28 10.94 -4.88
C SER A 8 -0.24 11.65 -6.14
N LEU A 9 0.62 12.38 -6.87
CA LEU A 9 0.27 13.08 -8.10
C LEU A 9 0.19 12.16 -9.33
N LEU A 10 0.68 10.92 -9.24
CA LEU A 10 0.68 9.98 -10.36
C LEU A 10 -0.74 9.41 -10.56
N ASN A 11 -1.15 9.28 -11.84
CA ASN A 11 -2.33 8.49 -12.18
C ASN A 11 -1.97 6.98 -12.22
N ASP A 12 -2.97 6.09 -12.38
CA ASP A 12 -2.78 4.64 -12.36
C ASP A 12 -1.70 4.17 -13.33
N LEU A 13 -1.74 4.66 -14.57
CA LEU A 13 -0.77 4.31 -15.62
C LEU A 13 0.65 4.80 -15.30
N GLU A 14 0.77 5.98 -14.70
CA GLU A 14 2.05 6.54 -14.28
C GLU A 14 2.61 5.83 -13.05
N TYR A 15 1.72 5.32 -12.19
CA TYR A 15 2.12 4.52 -11.04
C TYR A 15 2.60 3.13 -11.45
N ASP A 16 1.93 2.49 -12.43
CA ASP A 16 2.40 1.22 -13.01
C ASP A 16 3.76 1.40 -13.69
N LEU A 17 3.94 2.50 -14.43
CA LEU A 17 5.24 2.87 -15.03
C LEU A 17 6.31 3.07 -13.95
N TYR A 18 5.98 3.72 -12.84
CA TYR A 18 6.88 3.89 -11.69
C TYR A 18 7.32 2.54 -11.13
N ASN A 19 6.37 1.63 -10.86
CA ASN A 19 6.65 0.30 -10.33
C ASN A 19 7.54 -0.50 -11.27
N TYR A 20 7.25 -0.46 -12.58
CA TYR A 20 8.10 -1.10 -13.58
C TYR A 20 9.54 -0.56 -13.53
N ILE A 21 9.71 0.77 -13.54
CA ILE A 21 11.03 1.42 -13.51
C ILE A 21 11.81 1.02 -12.24
N ILE A 22 11.15 1.01 -11.09
CA ILE A 22 11.80 0.67 -9.81
C ILE A 22 12.26 -0.79 -9.79
N SER A 23 11.45 -1.70 -10.36
CA SER A 23 11.78 -3.14 -10.41
C SER A 23 12.84 -3.49 -11.48
N HIS A 24 13.06 -2.63 -12.50
CA HIS A 24 13.94 -2.91 -13.65
C HIS A 24 14.95 -1.77 -13.87
N ARG A 25 15.50 -1.18 -12.80
CA ARG A 25 16.35 0.02 -12.87
C ARG A 25 17.55 -0.13 -13.80
N GLU A 26 18.25 -1.26 -13.71
CA GLU A 26 19.44 -1.55 -14.52
C GLU A 26 19.12 -1.56 -16.02
N GLU A 27 18.01 -2.16 -16.38
CA GLU A 27 17.56 -2.23 -17.76
C GLU A 27 17.10 -0.84 -18.25
N VAL A 28 16.29 -0.14 -17.46
CA VAL A 28 15.73 1.17 -17.80
C VAL A 28 16.81 2.23 -18.01
N VAL A 29 17.92 2.18 -17.27
CA VAL A 29 19.06 3.09 -17.49
C VAL A 29 19.68 2.92 -18.88
N SER A 30 19.62 1.73 -19.48
CA SER A 30 20.12 1.49 -20.84
C SER A 30 19.08 1.81 -21.92
N MET A 31 17.77 1.81 -21.61
CA MET A 31 16.67 1.98 -22.56
C MET A 31 16.58 3.39 -23.14
N THR A 32 16.13 3.49 -24.38
CA THR A 32 15.61 4.75 -24.92
C THR A 32 14.19 4.98 -24.41
N ILE A 33 13.71 6.23 -24.54
CA ILE A 33 12.32 6.54 -24.16
C ILE A 33 11.30 5.73 -24.99
N ARG A 34 11.66 5.33 -26.22
CA ARG A 34 10.81 4.51 -27.09
C ARG A 34 10.76 3.06 -26.61
N ASP A 35 11.90 2.52 -26.18
CA ASP A 35 11.99 1.16 -25.64
C ASP A 35 11.15 1.04 -24.38
N LEU A 36 11.32 1.98 -23.44
CA LEU A 36 10.53 2.02 -22.22
C LEU A 36 9.03 2.20 -22.52
N ALA A 37 8.68 3.05 -23.48
CA ALA A 37 7.30 3.27 -23.90
C ALA A 37 6.65 1.98 -24.44
N THR A 38 7.40 1.21 -25.23
CA THR A 38 6.93 -0.05 -25.80
C THR A 38 6.70 -1.10 -24.72
N ILE A 39 7.66 -1.25 -23.81
CA ILE A 39 7.61 -2.27 -22.75
C ILE A 39 6.54 -1.93 -21.71
N ALA A 40 6.45 -0.67 -21.31
CA ALA A 40 5.44 -0.22 -20.33
C ALA A 40 4.06 0.03 -20.96
N HIS A 41 3.86 -0.26 -22.26
CA HIS A 41 2.61 -0.06 -22.99
C HIS A 41 2.04 1.36 -22.86
N VAL A 42 2.93 2.38 -22.87
CA VAL A 42 2.57 3.80 -22.78
C VAL A 42 3.14 4.59 -23.97
N SER A 43 2.67 5.82 -24.15
CA SER A 43 3.29 6.71 -25.15
C SER A 43 4.58 7.35 -24.62
N PRO A 44 5.56 7.71 -25.48
CA PRO A 44 6.72 8.52 -25.09
C PRO A 44 6.32 9.83 -24.41
N THR A 45 5.21 10.43 -24.83
CA THR A 45 4.65 11.66 -24.22
C THR A 45 4.18 11.41 -22.78
N SER A 46 3.62 10.23 -22.50
CA SER A 46 3.24 9.85 -21.14
C SER A 46 4.46 9.73 -20.22
N ILE A 47 5.57 9.18 -20.72
CA ILE A 47 6.83 9.12 -19.98
C ILE A 47 7.39 10.52 -19.70
N LEU A 48 7.34 11.43 -20.67
CA LEU A 48 7.78 12.81 -20.43
C LEU A 48 6.92 13.53 -19.39
N ARG A 49 5.60 13.31 -19.41
CA ARG A 49 4.67 13.85 -18.40
C ARG A 49 4.95 13.27 -17.02
N PHE A 50 5.20 11.97 -16.93
CA PHE A 50 5.63 11.29 -15.71
C PHE A 50 6.93 11.91 -15.16
N CYS A 51 7.96 12.08 -15.99
CA CYS A 51 9.21 12.73 -15.58
C CYS A 51 8.98 14.13 -15.02
N LYS A 52 8.12 14.93 -15.67
CA LYS A 52 7.79 16.29 -15.20
C LYS A 52 7.06 16.30 -13.86
N LYS A 53 6.15 15.36 -13.60
CA LYS A 53 5.48 15.22 -12.30
C LYS A 53 6.46 14.87 -11.18
N LEU A 54 7.55 14.17 -11.52
CA LEU A 54 8.64 13.86 -10.60
C LEU A 54 9.71 14.97 -10.54
N ASN A 55 9.42 16.18 -11.06
CA ASN A 55 10.30 17.35 -11.10
C ASN A 55 11.57 17.19 -11.96
N PHE A 56 11.56 16.33 -12.98
CA PHE A 56 12.62 16.25 -13.98
C PHE A 56 12.24 17.01 -15.25
N GLN A 57 13.22 17.65 -15.88
CA GLN A 57 13.02 18.37 -17.15
C GLN A 57 12.67 17.45 -18.31
N GLY A 58 13.08 16.16 -18.22
CA GLY A 58 12.79 15.15 -19.23
C GLY A 58 13.41 13.80 -18.92
N TYR A 59 13.24 12.86 -19.85
CA TYR A 59 13.67 11.48 -19.67
C TYR A 59 15.20 11.33 -19.52
N ALA A 60 15.99 12.15 -20.21
CA ALA A 60 17.46 12.10 -20.10
C ALA A 60 17.94 12.46 -18.68
N GLU A 61 17.40 13.50 -18.09
CA GLU A 61 17.71 13.89 -16.72
C GLU A 61 17.23 12.86 -15.71
N PHE A 62 16.03 12.33 -15.91
CA PHE A 62 15.49 11.23 -15.10
C PHE A 62 16.41 9.99 -15.15
N LYS A 63 16.87 9.58 -16.35
CA LYS A 63 17.81 8.46 -16.51
C LYS A 63 19.15 8.72 -15.82
N LEU A 64 19.68 9.93 -15.94
CA LEU A 64 20.92 10.30 -15.28
C LEU A 64 20.77 10.19 -13.76
N TYR A 65 19.69 10.71 -13.23
CA TYR A 65 19.37 10.58 -11.80
C TYR A 65 19.24 9.11 -11.38
N LEU A 66 18.53 8.30 -12.18
CA LEU A 66 18.38 6.86 -11.93
C LEU A 66 19.75 6.18 -11.92
N LYS A 67 20.62 6.48 -12.90
CA LYS A 67 21.98 5.95 -12.97
C LYS A 67 22.84 6.38 -11.78
N MET A 68 22.83 7.66 -11.43
CA MET A 68 23.59 8.17 -10.27
C MET A 68 23.10 7.55 -8.94
N SER A 69 21.82 7.19 -8.86
CA SER A 69 21.28 6.49 -7.70
C SER A 69 21.73 5.03 -7.60
N MET A 70 22.21 4.45 -8.71
CA MET A 70 22.78 3.10 -8.78
C MET A 70 24.31 3.11 -8.62
N ASP A 71 25.01 4.12 -9.18
CA ASP A 71 26.47 4.25 -9.11
C ASP A 71 26.99 4.72 -7.74
N LYS A 72 26.12 5.24 -6.87
CA LYS A 72 26.48 5.37 -5.47
C LYS A 72 26.66 3.97 -4.93
N ASN A 73 27.95 3.53 -4.88
CA ASN A 73 28.36 2.33 -4.15
C ASN A 73 27.52 2.24 -2.89
N GLU A 74 26.75 1.17 -2.80
CA GLU A 74 25.80 0.92 -1.75
C GLU A 74 26.45 0.88 -0.37
N THR A 75 26.78 2.02 0.18
CA THR A 75 26.27 2.24 1.52
C THR A 75 24.78 2.32 1.32
N ILE A 76 24.06 1.24 1.66
CA ILE A 76 22.62 1.26 1.87
C ILE A 76 22.40 2.51 2.73
N GLU A 77 22.07 3.66 2.10
CA GLU A 77 21.51 4.78 2.84
C GLU A 77 20.16 4.22 3.29
N TYR A 78 20.19 3.53 4.43
CA TYR A 78 18.98 3.22 5.14
C TYR A 78 18.22 4.54 5.21
N ARG A 79 17.14 4.64 4.43
CA ARG A 79 16.24 5.76 4.62
C ARG A 79 15.96 5.81 6.09
N ASN A 80 16.25 6.97 6.67
CA ASN A 80 16.02 7.13 8.10
C ASN A 80 14.54 6.82 8.34
N ASN A 81 14.27 5.65 8.91
CA ASN A 81 12.90 5.19 9.17
C ASN A 81 12.09 6.26 9.91
N THR A 82 12.77 7.05 10.78
CA THR A 82 12.17 8.17 11.49
C THR A 82 11.66 9.25 10.52
N GLU A 83 12.40 9.56 9.45
CA GLU A 83 11.98 10.56 8.46
C GLU A 83 10.73 10.12 7.70
N SER A 84 10.70 8.87 7.23
CA SER A 84 9.51 8.30 6.58
C SER A 84 8.28 8.31 7.50
N VAL A 85 8.47 8.00 8.78
CA VAL A 85 7.39 8.03 9.78
C VAL A 85 6.91 9.46 10.04
N LEU A 86 7.82 10.43 10.11
CA LEU A 86 7.47 11.85 10.27
C LEU A 86 6.73 12.39 9.04
N GLU A 87 7.12 12.00 7.83
CA GLU A 87 6.39 12.35 6.60
C GLU A 87 4.97 11.81 6.63
N TYR A 88 4.80 10.54 7.02
CA TYR A 88 3.47 9.95 7.19
C TYR A 88 2.61 10.77 8.16
N PHE A 89 3.09 11.08 9.36
CA PHE A 89 2.30 11.83 10.34
C PHE A 89 1.98 13.27 9.89
N LYS A 90 2.84 13.92 9.11
CA LYS A 90 2.53 15.22 8.50
C LYS A 90 1.40 15.09 7.47
N MET A 91 1.43 14.04 6.67
CA MET A 91 0.45 13.81 5.59
C MET A 91 -0.95 13.53 6.14
N ILE A 92 -1.08 12.74 7.19
CA ILE A 92 -2.37 12.35 7.79
C ILE A 92 -2.97 13.39 8.74
N ASN A 93 -2.25 14.47 9.03
CA ASN A 93 -2.73 15.53 9.92
C ASN A 93 -3.77 16.44 9.18
N ASN A 94 -4.85 15.83 8.72
CA ASN A 94 -5.94 16.50 8.01
C ASN A 94 -7.29 15.84 8.32
N ASN A 95 -8.38 16.52 8.00
CA ASN A 95 -9.74 16.04 8.27
C ASN A 95 -10.11 14.81 7.42
N GLU A 96 -9.61 14.73 6.19
CA GLU A 96 -9.92 13.64 5.25
C GLU A 96 -9.47 12.28 5.81
N PHE A 97 -8.28 12.20 6.39
CA PHE A 97 -7.81 10.98 7.05
C PHE A 97 -8.72 10.58 8.21
N ASN A 98 -9.11 11.53 9.07
CA ASN A 98 -9.99 11.25 10.20
C ASN A 98 -11.36 10.76 9.74
N GLU A 99 -11.95 11.34 8.70
CA GLU A 99 -13.22 10.91 8.12
C GLU A 99 -13.17 9.45 7.62
N VAL A 100 -12.06 9.05 6.97
CA VAL A 100 -11.89 7.67 6.49
C VAL A 100 -11.74 6.69 7.67
N ILE A 101 -11.03 7.06 8.74
CA ILE A 101 -10.92 6.25 9.97
C ILE A 101 -12.27 6.12 10.67
N ASP A 102 -13.04 7.22 10.78
CA ASP A 102 -14.37 7.23 11.36
C ASP A 102 -15.34 6.35 10.57
N LEU A 103 -15.26 6.41 9.24
CA LEU A 103 -16.06 5.58 8.34
C LEU A 103 -15.73 4.10 8.55
N ALA A 104 -14.46 3.72 8.59
CA ALA A 104 -14.03 2.35 8.85
C ALA A 104 -14.52 1.87 10.23
N ALA A 105 -14.36 2.67 11.27
CA ALA A 105 -14.85 2.36 12.61
C ALA A 105 -16.38 2.16 12.62
N SER A 106 -17.13 3.00 11.90
CA SER A 106 -18.59 2.90 11.82
C SER A 106 -19.09 1.59 11.19
N TYR A 107 -18.39 1.07 10.17
CA TYR A 107 -18.71 -0.24 9.58
C TYR A 107 -18.38 -1.37 10.56
N ILE A 108 -17.23 -1.32 11.19
CA ILE A 108 -16.81 -2.33 12.15
C ILE A 108 -17.71 -2.35 13.40
N CYS A 109 -18.24 -1.20 13.84
CA CYS A 109 -19.16 -1.15 14.96
C CYS A 109 -20.45 -1.95 14.71
N LYS A 110 -20.94 -1.97 13.48
CA LYS A 110 -22.21 -2.60 13.09
C LYS A 110 -22.16 -4.13 13.07
N VAL A 111 -20.97 -4.73 12.98
CA VAL A 111 -20.79 -6.17 12.87
C VAL A 111 -20.25 -6.78 14.16
N HIS A 112 -20.53 -8.06 14.36
CA HIS A 112 -19.97 -8.80 15.50
C HIS A 112 -18.55 -9.27 15.24
N SER A 113 -18.24 -9.66 14.00
CA SER A 113 -16.99 -10.31 13.63
C SER A 113 -16.15 -9.44 12.71
N VAL A 114 -14.84 -9.39 12.98
CA VAL A 114 -13.83 -8.71 12.13
C VAL A 114 -12.76 -9.72 11.76
N ILE A 115 -12.46 -9.83 10.47
CA ILE A 115 -11.44 -10.75 9.96
C ILE A 115 -10.29 -9.92 9.40
N PHE A 116 -9.08 -10.11 9.92
CA PHE A 116 -7.87 -9.48 9.42
C PHE A 116 -7.12 -10.44 8.50
N LEU A 117 -6.87 -10.04 7.25
CA LEU A 117 -6.13 -10.80 6.26
C LEU A 117 -4.77 -10.17 6.01
N GLY A 118 -3.71 -10.96 6.01
CA GLY A 118 -2.38 -10.52 5.63
C GLY A 118 -1.45 -11.71 5.45
N ILE A 119 -0.38 -11.56 4.65
CA ILE A 119 0.63 -12.60 4.42
C ILE A 119 2.01 -12.04 4.76
N GLY A 120 2.91 -12.87 5.27
CA GLY A 120 4.24 -12.46 5.68
C GLY A 120 4.21 -11.42 6.81
N THR A 121 4.92 -10.32 6.67
CA THR A 121 4.92 -9.24 7.69
C THR A 121 3.51 -8.67 7.91
N SER A 122 2.70 -8.54 6.86
CA SER A 122 1.30 -8.12 6.98
C SER A 122 0.45 -9.15 7.74
N GLY A 123 0.78 -10.45 7.67
CA GLY A 123 0.14 -11.50 8.46
C GLY A 123 0.42 -11.36 9.97
N ILE A 124 1.66 -10.99 10.32
CA ILE A 124 2.01 -10.69 11.71
C ILE A 124 1.19 -9.51 12.23
N LEU A 125 1.00 -8.48 11.40
CA LEU A 125 0.17 -7.33 11.74
C LEU A 125 -1.32 -7.66 11.78
N ALA A 126 -1.79 -8.61 10.98
CA ALA A 126 -3.16 -9.12 11.07
C ALA A 126 -3.41 -9.80 12.44
N ASN A 127 -2.45 -10.59 12.92
CA ASN A 127 -2.49 -11.18 14.26
C ASN A 127 -2.46 -10.11 15.37
N TYR A 128 -1.61 -9.10 15.22
CA TYR A 128 -1.62 -7.95 16.14
C TYR A 128 -2.98 -7.25 16.16
N ALA A 129 -3.54 -6.96 14.97
CA ALA A 129 -4.83 -6.28 14.83
C ALA A 129 -5.96 -7.09 15.48
N ALA A 130 -6.05 -8.39 15.21
CA ALA A 130 -7.06 -9.25 15.82
C ALA A 130 -6.95 -9.25 17.33
N ARG A 131 -5.72 -9.34 17.88
CA ARG A 131 -5.50 -9.24 19.32
C ARG A 131 -5.88 -7.87 19.89
N TYR A 132 -5.55 -6.78 19.17
CA TYR A 132 -5.86 -5.43 19.62
C TYR A 132 -7.37 -5.16 19.62
N PHE A 133 -8.10 -5.59 18.57
CA PHE A 133 -9.56 -5.46 18.49
C PHE A 133 -10.31 -6.30 19.52
N SER A 134 -9.76 -7.43 19.95
CA SER A 134 -10.30 -8.19 21.06
C SER A 134 -10.31 -7.40 22.39
N ASN A 135 -9.36 -6.47 22.58
CA ASN A 135 -9.33 -5.61 23.76
C ASN A 135 -10.49 -4.60 23.79
N VAL A 136 -11.03 -4.24 22.62
CA VAL A 136 -12.20 -3.35 22.50
C VAL A 136 -13.52 -4.13 22.32
N GLY A 137 -13.52 -5.41 22.66
CA GLY A 137 -14.72 -6.24 22.72
C GLY A 137 -15.21 -6.79 21.38
N LYS A 138 -14.43 -6.71 20.30
CA LYS A 138 -14.78 -7.30 19.01
C LYS A 138 -14.31 -8.75 18.92
N PHE A 139 -15.14 -9.64 18.36
CA PHE A 139 -14.69 -10.96 17.95
C PHE A 139 -13.83 -10.81 16.70
N ALA A 140 -12.52 -10.98 16.86
CA ALA A 140 -11.56 -10.73 15.81
C ALA A 140 -10.71 -11.97 15.51
N LEU A 141 -10.58 -12.30 14.21
CA LEU A 141 -9.80 -13.42 13.70
C LEU A 141 -8.72 -12.90 12.75
N ALA A 142 -7.50 -13.40 12.86
CA ALA A 142 -6.45 -13.19 11.87
C ALA A 142 -6.31 -14.40 10.96
N ILE A 143 -6.09 -14.16 9.67
CA ILE A 143 -5.80 -15.17 8.67
C ILE A 143 -4.53 -14.74 7.96
N ASP A 144 -3.45 -15.47 8.18
CA ASP A 144 -2.11 -15.26 7.61
C ASP A 144 -1.67 -16.42 6.69
N ASP A 145 -2.48 -17.46 6.62
CA ASP A 145 -2.32 -18.58 5.72
C ASP A 145 -3.30 -18.44 4.52
N PRO A 146 -2.81 -18.28 3.28
CA PRO A 146 -3.65 -18.14 2.09
C PRO A 146 -4.46 -19.39 1.75
N PHE A 147 -4.11 -20.53 2.33
CA PHE A 147 -4.83 -21.81 2.13
C PHE A 147 -5.85 -22.08 3.24
N PHE A 148 -6.01 -21.18 4.19
CA PHE A 148 -6.99 -21.33 5.25
C PHE A 148 -8.43 -21.28 4.67
N PRO A 149 -9.22 -22.34 4.81
CA PRO A 149 -10.57 -22.37 4.25
C PRO A 149 -11.51 -21.51 5.09
N VAL A 150 -11.85 -20.32 4.62
CA VAL A 150 -12.80 -19.43 5.31
C VAL A 150 -14.10 -19.36 4.56
N ARG A 151 -15.19 -19.60 5.27
CA ARG A 151 -16.54 -19.25 4.85
C ARG A 151 -17.09 -18.21 5.82
N VAL A 152 -17.51 -17.08 5.29
CA VAL A 152 -18.17 -16.04 6.07
C VAL A 152 -19.68 -16.23 5.91
N GLU A 153 -20.31 -16.76 6.97
CA GLU A 153 -21.75 -17.09 6.96
C GLU A 153 -22.61 -15.96 7.54
N SER A 154 -22.01 -15.00 8.21
CA SER A 154 -22.69 -13.87 8.86
C SER A 154 -22.09 -12.55 8.44
N GLU A 155 -22.77 -11.45 8.72
CA GLU A 155 -22.21 -10.11 8.49
C GLU A 155 -20.86 -9.93 9.19
N ALA A 156 -19.84 -9.60 8.39
CA ALA A 156 -18.48 -9.38 8.85
C ALA A 156 -17.80 -8.26 8.08
N VAL A 157 -16.84 -7.61 8.74
CA VAL A 157 -15.87 -6.73 8.07
C VAL A 157 -14.56 -7.50 7.88
N ILE A 158 -14.06 -7.50 6.67
CA ILE A 158 -12.76 -8.06 6.33
C ILE A 158 -11.78 -6.91 6.16
N VAL A 159 -10.72 -6.88 6.98
CA VAL A 159 -9.66 -5.88 6.90
C VAL A 159 -8.41 -6.52 6.27
N VAL A 160 -8.05 -6.09 5.07
CA VAL A 160 -6.94 -6.64 4.30
C VAL A 160 -5.71 -5.75 4.45
N LEU A 161 -4.61 -6.34 4.89
CA LEU A 161 -3.32 -5.68 5.06
C LEU A 161 -2.37 -6.10 3.94
N SER A 162 -1.94 -5.16 3.10
CA SER A 162 -0.99 -5.43 2.02
C SER A 162 -0.23 -4.16 1.62
N VAL A 163 1.09 -4.19 1.70
CA VAL A 163 1.92 -3.03 1.29
C VAL A 163 1.73 -2.76 -0.21
N SER A 164 1.98 -3.74 -1.06
CA SER A 164 1.88 -3.59 -2.51
C SER A 164 0.44 -3.53 -3.02
N GLY A 165 -0.49 -4.21 -2.32
CA GLY A 165 -1.85 -4.40 -2.80
C GLY A 165 -1.98 -5.31 -4.04
N GLU A 166 -0.90 -6.06 -4.38
CA GLU A 166 -0.83 -6.93 -5.56
C GLU A 166 -0.55 -8.40 -5.22
N THR A 167 -0.62 -8.78 -3.94
CA THR A 167 -0.40 -10.16 -3.50
C THR A 167 -1.50 -11.07 -4.05
N LYS A 168 -1.16 -11.94 -4.99
CA LYS A 168 -2.12 -12.79 -5.72
C LYS A 168 -2.93 -13.69 -4.81
N GLU A 169 -2.30 -14.25 -3.81
CA GLU A 169 -2.92 -15.12 -2.81
C GLU A 169 -4.01 -14.38 -2.03
N LEU A 170 -3.74 -13.13 -1.59
CA LEU A 170 -4.73 -12.28 -0.93
C LEU A 170 -5.88 -11.92 -1.88
N ILE A 171 -5.58 -11.55 -3.12
CA ILE A 171 -6.61 -11.23 -4.13
C ILE A 171 -7.55 -12.43 -4.33
N ASN A 172 -7.00 -13.64 -4.44
CA ASN A 172 -7.79 -14.86 -4.58
C ASN A 172 -8.65 -15.11 -3.33
N THR A 173 -8.09 -14.95 -2.14
CA THR A 173 -8.81 -15.14 -0.87
C THR A 173 -9.95 -14.12 -0.73
N ILE A 174 -9.70 -12.83 -1.03
CA ILE A 174 -10.72 -11.79 -1.02
C ILE A 174 -11.87 -12.15 -1.96
N ASN A 175 -11.57 -12.58 -3.20
CA ASN A 175 -12.59 -12.95 -4.17
C ASN A 175 -13.44 -14.16 -3.74
N GLN A 176 -12.84 -15.10 -2.98
CA GLN A 176 -13.57 -16.25 -2.41
C GLN A 176 -14.47 -15.83 -1.23
N MET A 177 -14.04 -14.85 -0.44
CA MET A 177 -14.78 -14.37 0.73
C MET A 177 -15.82 -13.30 0.38
N LYS A 178 -15.65 -12.61 -0.77
CA LYS A 178 -16.55 -11.54 -1.19
C LYS A 178 -17.94 -12.07 -1.47
N ASN A 179 -18.87 -11.70 -0.63
CA ASN A 179 -20.29 -11.99 -0.78
C ASN A 179 -21.09 -10.75 -0.29
N GLU A 180 -22.41 -10.80 -0.42
CA GLU A 180 -23.30 -9.69 -0.05
C GLU A 180 -23.27 -9.34 1.46
N ASN A 181 -22.78 -10.25 2.29
CA ASN A 181 -22.72 -10.09 3.76
C ASN A 181 -21.36 -9.59 4.28
N CYS A 182 -20.39 -9.30 3.40
CA CYS A 182 -19.05 -8.86 3.77
C CYS A 182 -18.79 -7.45 3.26
N TYR A 183 -18.21 -6.62 4.13
CA TYR A 183 -17.64 -5.32 3.77
C TYR A 183 -16.13 -5.40 3.85
N ILE A 184 -15.45 -5.01 2.77
CA ILE A 184 -13.99 -5.16 2.63
C ILE A 184 -13.32 -3.80 2.81
N ILE A 185 -12.50 -3.70 3.85
CA ILE A 185 -11.62 -2.56 4.10
C ILE A 185 -10.19 -3.01 3.75
N SER A 186 -9.46 -2.26 2.94
CA SER A 186 -8.04 -2.51 2.70
C SER A 186 -7.16 -1.41 3.28
N ILE A 187 -6.01 -1.81 3.83
CA ILE A 187 -4.95 -0.91 4.26
C ILE A 187 -3.73 -1.20 3.38
N THR A 188 -3.40 -0.26 2.49
CA THR A 188 -2.37 -0.43 1.46
C THR A 188 -1.47 0.79 1.37
N ASN A 189 -0.28 0.64 0.78
CA ASN A 189 0.61 1.79 0.59
C ASN A 189 0.09 2.77 -0.46
N SER A 190 -0.69 2.30 -1.44
CA SER A 190 -1.26 3.13 -2.51
C SER A 190 -2.74 2.79 -2.72
N SER A 191 -3.51 3.76 -3.21
CA SER A 191 -4.90 3.54 -3.69
C SER A 191 -4.98 2.97 -5.11
N LYS A 192 -3.83 2.79 -5.79
CA LYS A 192 -3.76 2.44 -7.21
C LYS A 192 -3.35 0.99 -7.48
N ASN A 193 -3.76 0.08 -6.62
CA ASN A 193 -3.47 -1.36 -6.72
C ASN A 193 -4.75 -2.20 -6.83
N THR A 194 -4.59 -3.48 -7.12
CA THR A 194 -5.72 -4.40 -7.33
C THR A 194 -6.56 -4.56 -6.07
N ILE A 195 -5.94 -4.73 -4.88
CA ILE A 195 -6.68 -4.92 -3.63
C ILE A 195 -7.51 -3.68 -3.31
N SER A 196 -6.96 -2.46 -3.48
CA SER A 196 -7.71 -1.22 -3.24
C SER A 196 -8.95 -1.09 -4.15
N LYS A 197 -8.83 -1.51 -5.42
CA LYS A 197 -9.93 -1.45 -6.40
C LYS A 197 -11.05 -2.45 -6.14
N ILE A 198 -10.75 -3.59 -5.52
CA ILE A 198 -11.75 -4.60 -5.19
C ILE A 198 -12.32 -4.47 -3.78
N SER A 199 -11.82 -3.54 -2.98
CA SER A 199 -12.30 -3.21 -1.63
C SER A 199 -13.42 -2.19 -1.67
N ASP A 200 -14.29 -2.23 -0.66
CA ASP A 200 -15.37 -1.23 -0.50
C ASP A 200 -14.85 0.08 0.11
N LEU A 201 -13.79 0.00 0.91
CA LEU A 201 -13.06 1.14 1.46
C LEU A 201 -11.55 0.87 1.41
N ASN A 202 -10.76 1.83 0.92
CA ASN A 202 -9.31 1.77 0.98
C ASN A 202 -8.74 2.87 1.87
N ILE A 203 -7.88 2.48 2.80
CA ILE A 203 -7.08 3.40 3.62
C ILE A 203 -5.64 3.26 3.15
N ASN A 204 -5.09 4.32 2.57
CA ASN A 204 -3.73 4.30 2.03
C ASN A 204 -2.81 5.26 2.79
N TYR A 205 -1.52 4.95 2.82
CA TYR A 205 -0.54 5.71 3.60
C TYR A 205 0.62 6.29 2.78
N HIS A 206 0.66 6.05 1.47
CA HIS A 206 1.52 6.72 0.46
C HIS A 206 2.98 6.94 0.86
N LEU A 207 3.65 5.94 1.43
CA LEU A 207 5.07 6.01 1.67
C LEU A 207 5.87 5.50 0.47
N PRO A 208 7.07 6.07 0.20
CA PRO A 208 7.99 5.47 -0.75
C PRO A 208 8.35 4.05 -0.30
N GLU A 209 8.27 3.10 -1.22
CA GLU A 209 8.66 1.73 -0.93
C GLU A 209 10.16 1.63 -0.71
N ASP A 210 10.56 0.90 0.34
CA ASP A 210 11.93 0.56 0.65
C ASP A 210 12.16 -0.92 0.34
N VAL A 211 12.56 -1.19 -0.90
CA VAL A 211 12.77 -2.55 -1.40
C VAL A 211 14.25 -2.77 -1.64
N LEU A 212 14.82 -3.74 -0.95
CA LEU A 212 16.21 -4.18 -1.15
C LEU A 212 16.35 -5.01 -2.43
N LEU A 213 17.60 -5.23 -2.83
CA LEU A 213 17.97 -6.27 -3.78
C LEU A 213 17.35 -7.59 -3.28
N ASP A 214 16.88 -8.44 -4.21
CA ASP A 214 16.17 -9.70 -3.93
C ASP A 214 14.69 -9.55 -3.47
N HIS A 215 14.06 -8.42 -3.76
CA HIS A 215 12.62 -8.19 -3.50
C HIS A 215 12.23 -8.17 -2.01
N VAL A 216 13.17 -8.00 -1.09
CA VAL A 216 12.88 -7.82 0.33
C VAL A 216 12.32 -6.43 0.57
N ASN A 217 11.05 -6.34 0.94
CA ASN A 217 10.39 -5.06 1.23
C ASN A 217 10.57 -4.69 2.70
N LEU A 218 11.29 -3.61 2.97
CA LEU A 218 11.55 -3.03 4.30
C LEU A 218 10.71 -1.78 4.57
N THR A 219 9.74 -1.46 3.72
CA THR A 219 8.84 -0.32 3.95
C THR A 219 8.25 -0.37 5.35
N THR A 220 8.40 0.74 6.08
CA THR A 220 7.94 0.79 7.47
C THR A 220 6.45 0.47 7.62
N GLN A 221 6.12 -0.32 8.63
CA GLN A 221 4.75 -0.73 8.94
C GLN A 221 4.11 0.13 10.05
N VAL A 222 4.79 1.17 10.51
CA VAL A 222 4.25 2.11 11.52
C VAL A 222 2.90 2.70 11.09
N PRO A 223 2.69 3.10 9.82
CA PRO A 223 1.38 3.56 9.35
C PRO A 223 0.27 2.53 9.56
N VAL A 224 0.54 1.27 9.24
CA VAL A 224 -0.46 0.19 9.37
C VAL A 224 -0.87 0.00 10.84
N ILE A 225 0.11 0.00 11.75
CA ILE A 225 -0.14 -0.09 13.19
C ILE A 225 -0.97 1.11 13.67
N HIS A 226 -0.57 2.33 13.27
CA HIS A 226 -1.28 3.55 13.62
C HIS A 226 -2.75 3.54 13.14
N ILE A 227 -3.00 3.12 11.89
CA ILE A 227 -4.34 3.01 11.32
C ILE A 227 -5.18 2.00 12.11
N ILE A 228 -4.64 0.80 12.38
CA ILE A 228 -5.31 -0.26 13.16
C ILE A 228 -5.72 0.28 14.54
N GLU A 229 -4.79 0.91 15.25
CA GLU A 229 -5.07 1.45 16.58
C GLU A 229 -6.05 2.61 16.55
N SER A 230 -5.97 3.49 15.53
CA SER A 230 -6.90 4.61 15.38
C SER A 230 -8.33 4.13 15.14
N ILE A 231 -8.53 3.14 14.26
CA ILE A 231 -9.85 2.54 14.05
C ILE A 231 -10.37 1.92 15.34
N ALA A 232 -9.54 1.13 16.04
CA ALA A 232 -9.95 0.46 17.27
C ALA A 232 -10.34 1.46 18.39
N LYS A 233 -9.60 2.56 18.52
CA LYS A 233 -9.94 3.62 19.49
C LYS A 233 -11.25 4.32 19.13
N ASN A 234 -11.51 4.56 17.84
CA ASN A 234 -12.76 5.20 17.43
C ASN A 234 -13.98 4.31 17.65
N ILE A 235 -13.83 2.98 17.59
CA ILE A 235 -14.90 2.04 17.97
C ILE A 235 -15.36 2.25 19.43
N THR A 236 -14.44 2.60 20.33
CA THR A 236 -14.78 2.80 21.76
C THR A 236 -15.49 4.13 22.03
N ASN A 237 -15.51 5.04 21.07
CA ASN A 237 -16.13 6.35 21.16
C ASN A 237 -17.55 6.40 20.52
N ILE A 238 -17.96 5.35 19.82
CA ILE A 238 -19.27 5.18 19.20
C ILE A 238 -20.17 4.33 20.11
#